data_51ccd002baf3f615caa30bebbe77ba41
#
_entry.id   51ccd002baf3f615caa30bebbe77ba41
#
_cell.length_a   1.000
_cell.length_b   1.000
_cell.length_c   1.000
_cell.angle_alpha   90.00
_cell.angle_beta   90.00
_cell.angle_gamma   90.00
#
_symmetry.space_group_name_H-M   'P 1'
#
loop_
_entity.id
_entity.type
_entity.pdbx_description
1 polymer ?
#
loop_
_entity_poly.entity_id
_entity_poly.type
_entity_poly.pdbx_seq_one_letter_code
_entity_poly.pdbx_strand_id
1 'polypeptide(L)'
;MKNFYVTTPIYYPSGKFHIGTAYTTILADVIARYKRMEGYNVKFTTGLDEHGLKIETKAIEAGKTPQEYVDEMAKNAINLWEKLNISQHDFIRTTNQKHEEIVLKIYEKMCNNG
;
A
#
# COMPACT_ATOMS: atom_id res chain seq x y z
N MET A 1 27.67 -0.77 -1.27
CA MET A 1 26.53 -0.97 -0.33
C MET A 1 25.56 -1.96 -0.96
N LYS A 2 25.15 -2.95 -0.21
CA LYS A 2 24.16 -3.94 -0.68
C LYS A 2 22.76 -3.36 -0.60
N ASN A 3 21.92 -3.66 -1.56
CA ASN A 3 20.50 -3.25 -1.57
C ASN A 3 19.62 -4.36 -1.00
N PHE A 4 18.58 -3.97 -0.28
CA PHE A 4 17.55 -4.86 0.24
C PHE A 4 16.17 -4.25 0.03
N TYR A 5 15.25 -5.03 -0.53
CA TYR A 5 13.87 -4.60 -0.74
C TYR A 5 12.92 -5.50 0.04
N VAL A 6 12.03 -4.88 0.79
CA VAL A 6 10.94 -5.55 1.50
C VAL A 6 9.64 -4.84 1.26
N THR A 7 8.59 -5.61 1.04
CA THR A 7 7.23 -5.10 0.87
C THR A 7 6.24 -5.90 1.68
N THR A 8 5.16 -5.26 2.11
CA THR A 8 3.95 -5.95 2.56
C THR A 8 3.06 -6.25 1.36
N PRO A 9 2.03 -7.11 1.52
CA PRO A 9 0.89 -7.05 0.60
C PRO A 9 0.29 -5.64 0.60
N ILE A 10 -0.35 -5.25 -0.50
CA ILE A 10 -1.23 -4.08 -0.50
C ILE A 10 -2.55 -4.49 0.14
N TYR A 11 -2.99 -3.73 1.14
CA TYR A 11 -4.17 -4.08 1.94
C TYR A 11 -5.45 -3.56 1.28
N TYR A 12 -6.54 -4.33 1.43
CA TYR A 12 -7.82 -3.95 0.89
C TYR A 12 -8.60 -3.07 1.88
N PRO A 13 -8.87 -1.79 1.57
CA PRO A 13 -9.45 -0.84 2.52
C PRO A 13 -10.97 -0.94 2.59
N SER A 14 -11.54 -2.12 2.75
CA SER A 14 -12.98 -2.35 2.82
C SER A 14 -13.60 -2.14 4.20
N GLY A 15 -12.80 -1.74 5.18
CA GLY A 15 -13.21 -1.47 6.57
C GLY A 15 -12.02 -1.08 7.42
N LYS A 16 -12.22 -1.05 8.73
CA LYS A 16 -11.13 -0.74 9.67
C LYS A 16 -10.02 -1.77 9.58
N PHE A 17 -8.78 -1.29 9.61
CA PHE A 17 -7.61 -2.18 9.67
C PHE A 17 -7.59 -2.92 11.01
N HIS A 18 -7.26 -4.21 10.95
CA HIS A 18 -7.25 -5.09 12.12
C HIS A 18 -5.83 -5.48 12.53
N ILE A 19 -5.74 -6.21 13.64
CA ILE A 19 -4.45 -6.62 14.20
C ILE A 19 -3.60 -7.47 13.25
N GLY A 20 -4.21 -8.26 12.36
CA GLY A 20 -3.49 -9.04 11.34
C GLY A 20 -2.75 -8.16 10.33
N THR A 21 -3.39 -7.08 9.89
CA THR A 21 -2.76 -6.07 9.02
C THR A 21 -1.59 -5.38 9.73
N ALA A 22 -1.78 -4.99 10.99
CA ALA A 22 -0.73 -4.40 11.81
C ALA A 22 0.43 -5.38 12.04
N TYR A 23 0.14 -6.64 12.34
CA TYR A 23 1.16 -7.68 12.54
C TYR A 23 2.05 -7.86 11.32
N THR A 24 1.48 -7.99 10.13
CA THR A 24 2.23 -8.14 8.88
C THR A 24 3.13 -6.93 8.62
N THR A 25 2.60 -5.73 8.84
CA THR A 25 3.34 -4.48 8.62
C THR A 25 4.49 -4.32 9.61
N ILE A 26 4.26 -4.63 10.88
CA ILE A 26 5.30 -4.60 11.94
C ILE A 26 6.39 -5.62 11.64
N LEU A 27 6.05 -6.83 11.18
CA LEU A 27 7.03 -7.85 10.82
C LEU A 27 7.95 -7.37 9.69
N ALA A 28 7.38 -6.77 8.64
CA ALA A 28 8.16 -6.20 7.55
C ALA A 28 9.04 -5.03 8.03
N ASP A 29 8.53 -4.20 8.93
CA ASP A 29 9.29 -3.08 9.52
C ASP A 29 10.48 -3.57 10.36
N VAL A 30 10.29 -4.62 11.15
CA VAL A 30 11.39 -5.26 11.92
C VAL A 30 12.50 -5.73 10.97
N ILE A 31 12.15 -6.41 9.89
CA ILE A 31 13.11 -6.87 8.89
C ILE A 31 13.84 -5.68 8.24
N ALA A 32 13.10 -4.64 7.87
CA ALA A 32 13.66 -3.44 7.26
C ALA A 32 14.68 -2.75 8.21
N ARG A 33 14.31 -2.59 9.47
CA ARG A 33 15.19 -1.98 10.50
C ARG A 33 16.43 -2.83 10.75
N TYR A 34 16.26 -4.14 10.87
CA TYR A 34 17.38 -5.07 11.04
C TYR A 34 18.38 -4.97 9.88
N LYS A 35 17.90 -4.96 8.65
CA LYS A 35 18.74 -4.84 7.47
C LYS A 35 19.46 -3.49 7.38
N ARG A 36 18.83 -2.40 7.83
CA ARG A 36 19.53 -1.10 7.95
C ARG A 36 20.67 -1.16 8.98
N MET A 37 20.45 -1.85 10.11
CA MET A 37 21.51 -2.05 11.13
C MET A 37 22.67 -2.87 10.58
N GLU A 38 22.41 -3.80 9.65
CA GLU A 38 23.47 -4.56 8.95
C GLU A 38 24.17 -3.74 7.84
N GLY A 39 23.80 -2.48 7.64
CA GLY A 39 24.43 -1.60 6.65
C GLY A 39 23.88 -1.73 5.23
N TYR A 40 22.70 -2.35 5.03
CA TYR A 40 22.05 -2.38 3.72
C TYR A 40 21.35 -1.04 3.40
N ASN A 41 21.33 -0.70 2.11
CA ASN A 41 20.43 0.29 1.58
C ASN A 41 19.05 -0.36 1.42
N VAL A 42 18.11 -0.03 2.31
CA VAL A 42 16.80 -0.71 2.39
C VAL A 42 15.72 0.14 1.78
N LYS A 43 14.93 -0.45 0.88
CA LYS A 43 13.64 0.09 0.45
C LYS A 43 12.52 -0.76 1.05
N PHE A 44 11.61 -0.10 1.77
CA PHE A 44 10.43 -0.71 2.37
C PHE A 44 9.17 -0.04 1.83
N THR A 45 8.31 -0.83 1.17
CA THR A 45 7.09 -0.38 0.52
C THR A 45 5.87 -1.10 1.08
N THR A 46 4.82 -0.34 1.36
CA THR A 46 3.48 -0.84 1.70
C THR A 46 2.43 -0.05 0.92
N GLY A 47 1.18 -0.38 1.04
CA GLY A 47 0.14 0.35 0.31
C GLY A 47 -1.25 -0.24 0.45
N LEU A 48 -2.16 0.23 -0.40
CA LEU A 48 -3.57 -0.16 -0.45
C LEU A 48 -3.98 -0.59 -1.85
N ASP A 49 -4.81 -1.62 -1.92
CA ASP A 49 -5.54 -2.06 -3.10
C ASP A 49 -6.94 -1.39 -3.10
N GLU A 50 -7.11 -0.36 -3.93
CA GLU A 50 -8.20 0.61 -3.79
C GLU A 50 -9.32 0.45 -4.84
N HIS A 51 -9.30 -0.60 -5.66
CA HIS A 51 -10.33 -0.88 -6.66
C HIS A 51 -11.23 -2.05 -6.25
N GLY A 52 -12.42 -2.11 -6.86
CA GLY A 52 -13.33 -3.25 -6.76
C GLY A 52 -14.72 -2.92 -6.23
N LEU A 53 -15.67 -3.81 -6.51
CA LEU A 53 -17.07 -3.66 -6.18
C LEU A 53 -17.33 -3.43 -4.68
N LYS A 54 -16.57 -4.10 -3.82
CA LYS A 54 -16.72 -3.94 -2.37
C LYS A 54 -16.38 -2.53 -1.89
N ILE A 55 -15.40 -1.88 -2.53
CA ILE A 55 -15.06 -0.48 -2.26
C ILE A 55 -16.20 0.45 -2.69
N GLU A 56 -16.75 0.24 -3.88
CA GLU A 56 -17.91 1.02 -4.37
C GLU A 56 -19.12 0.87 -3.45
N THR A 57 -19.44 -0.35 -3.03
CA THR A 57 -20.53 -0.62 -2.09
C THR A 57 -20.32 0.11 -0.75
N LYS A 58 -19.12 0.04 -0.20
CA LYS A 58 -18.77 0.73 1.06
C LYS A 58 -18.81 2.25 0.94
N ALA A 59 -18.40 2.79 -0.20
CA ALA A 59 -18.51 4.21 -0.48
C ALA A 59 -19.97 4.68 -0.50
N ILE A 60 -20.85 3.95 -1.20
CA ILE A 60 -22.28 4.23 -1.24
C ILE A 60 -22.89 4.16 0.16
N GLU A 61 -22.62 3.12 0.94
CA GLU A 61 -23.06 2.99 2.33
C GLU A 61 -22.64 4.18 3.20
N ALA A 62 -21.46 4.75 2.93
CA ALA A 62 -20.92 5.91 3.63
C ALA A 62 -21.38 7.26 3.05
N GLY A 63 -22.19 7.27 1.98
CA GLY A 63 -22.63 8.49 1.31
C GLY A 63 -21.49 9.24 0.61
N LYS A 64 -20.50 8.55 0.10
CA LYS A 64 -19.29 9.10 -0.52
C LYS A 64 -19.09 8.55 -1.93
N THR A 65 -18.30 9.26 -2.73
CA THR A 65 -17.74 8.68 -3.96
C THR A 65 -16.68 7.61 -3.61
N PRO A 66 -16.41 6.64 -4.50
CA PRO A 66 -15.33 5.66 -4.28
C PRO A 66 -13.98 6.33 -3.99
N GLN A 67 -13.65 7.41 -4.69
CA GLN A 67 -12.38 8.12 -4.48
C GLN A 67 -12.31 8.79 -3.10
N GLU A 68 -13.37 9.48 -2.67
CA GLU A 68 -13.43 10.08 -1.32
C GLU A 68 -13.30 9.03 -0.22
N TYR A 69 -13.94 7.87 -0.40
CA TYR A 69 -13.86 6.77 0.54
C TYR A 69 -12.43 6.23 0.67
N VAL A 70 -11.76 5.92 -0.46
CA VAL A 70 -10.38 5.39 -0.40
C VAL A 70 -9.37 6.45 0.05
N ASP A 71 -9.60 7.73 -0.22
CA ASP A 71 -8.77 8.82 0.30
C ASP A 71 -8.82 8.89 1.83
N GLU A 72 -9.99 8.73 2.41
CA GLU A 72 -10.16 8.67 3.86
C GLU A 72 -9.49 7.42 4.45
N MET A 73 -9.70 6.26 3.82
CA MET A 73 -9.07 5.02 4.26
C MET A 73 -7.54 5.07 4.18
N ALA A 74 -7.00 5.72 3.16
CA ALA A 74 -5.56 5.94 3.04
C ALA A 74 -5.02 6.82 4.17
N LYS A 75 -5.70 7.90 4.53
CA LYS A 75 -5.35 8.72 5.70
C LYS A 75 -5.35 7.91 6.99
N ASN A 76 -6.37 7.07 7.17
CA ASN A 76 -6.47 6.22 8.36
C ASN A 76 -5.31 5.21 8.44
N ALA A 77 -4.92 4.61 7.32
CA ALA A 77 -3.79 3.70 7.24
C ALA A 77 -2.47 4.43 7.58
N ILE A 78 -2.22 5.57 6.95
CA ILE A 78 -1.00 6.38 7.19
C ILE A 78 -0.91 6.78 8.66
N ASN A 79 -2.01 7.30 9.24
CA ASN A 79 -2.06 7.67 10.66
C ASN A 79 -1.78 6.48 11.59
N LEU A 80 -2.29 5.28 11.23
CA LEU A 80 -2.04 4.07 12.01
C LEU A 80 -0.56 3.67 11.95
N TRP A 81 0.04 3.71 10.75
CA TRP A 81 1.47 3.39 10.58
C TRP A 81 2.37 4.40 11.28
N GLU A 82 2.02 5.67 11.31
CA GLU A 82 2.71 6.70 12.08
C GLU A 82 2.66 6.40 13.59
N LYS A 83 1.47 6.05 14.11
CA LYS A 83 1.31 5.67 15.53
C LYS A 83 2.14 4.43 15.92
N LEU A 84 2.29 3.49 15.00
CA LEU A 84 3.09 2.28 15.18
C LEU A 84 4.58 2.51 14.83
N ASN A 85 4.95 3.73 14.47
CA ASN A 85 6.32 4.10 14.07
C ASN A 85 6.89 3.21 12.95
N ILE A 86 6.05 2.86 11.98
CA ILE A 86 6.44 2.09 10.80
C ILE A 86 7.36 2.92 9.90
N SER A 87 8.47 2.35 9.48
CA SER A 87 9.53 3.03 8.75
C SER A 87 9.48 2.84 7.23
N GLN A 88 8.27 2.70 6.64
CA GLN A 88 8.13 2.58 5.19
C GLN A 88 8.67 3.81 4.46
N HIS A 89 9.22 3.60 3.26
CA HIS A 89 9.68 4.66 2.37
C HIS A 89 8.56 5.13 1.42
N ASP A 90 7.82 4.15 0.87
CA ASP A 90 6.76 4.40 -0.08
C ASP A 90 5.44 3.81 0.40
N PHE A 91 4.39 4.60 0.25
CA PHE A 91 3.00 4.16 0.41
C PHE A 91 2.32 4.17 -0.95
N ILE A 92 2.07 2.99 -1.51
CA ILE A 92 1.49 2.83 -2.85
C ILE A 92 -0.03 2.81 -2.75
N ARG A 93 -0.65 3.60 -3.61
CA ARG A 93 -2.11 3.62 -3.79
C ARG A 93 -2.42 3.23 -5.24
N THR A 94 -3.25 2.21 -5.44
CA THR A 94 -3.58 1.74 -6.80
C THR A 94 -4.43 2.72 -7.59
N THR A 95 -5.10 3.68 -6.93
CA THR A 95 -5.79 4.81 -7.58
C THR A 95 -4.87 6.00 -7.89
N ASN A 96 -3.59 5.92 -7.57
CA ASN A 96 -2.64 6.99 -7.88
C ASN A 96 -2.35 7.04 -9.38
N GLN A 97 -2.45 8.22 -9.98
CA GLN A 97 -2.26 8.42 -11.42
C GLN A 97 -0.93 7.83 -11.92
N LYS A 98 0.16 8.04 -11.21
CA LYS A 98 1.47 7.48 -11.60
C LYS A 98 1.47 5.96 -11.62
N HIS A 99 0.77 5.31 -10.69
CA HIS A 99 0.60 3.86 -10.69
C HIS A 99 -0.20 3.39 -11.89
N GLU A 100 -1.32 4.02 -12.18
CA GLU A 100 -2.19 3.70 -13.33
C GLU A 100 -1.44 3.86 -14.66
N GLU A 101 -0.67 4.94 -14.83
CA GLU A 101 0.15 5.15 -16.02
C GLU A 101 1.19 4.03 -16.24
N ILE A 102 1.81 3.55 -15.17
CA ILE A 102 2.79 2.45 -15.25
C ILE A 102 2.08 1.14 -15.62
N VAL A 103 0.93 0.87 -14.98
CA VAL A 103 0.12 -0.32 -15.28
C VAL A 103 -0.30 -0.34 -16.76
N LEU A 104 -0.80 0.78 -17.27
CA LEU A 104 -1.19 0.90 -18.69
C LEU A 104 -0.02 0.64 -19.63
N LYS A 105 1.15 1.23 -19.38
CA LYS A 105 2.37 1.00 -20.20
C LYS A 105 2.79 -0.47 -20.23
N ILE A 106 2.72 -1.16 -19.08
CA ILE A 106 3.05 -2.58 -18.99
C ILE A 106 2.01 -3.41 -19.75
N TYR A 107 0.73 -3.11 -19.55
CA TYR A 107 -0.36 -3.80 -20.23
C TYR A 107 -0.25 -3.66 -21.78
N GLU A 108 -0.07 -2.45 -22.28
CA GLU A 108 0.14 -2.20 -23.72
C GLU A 108 1.32 -2.99 -24.28
N LYS A 109 2.43 -3.00 -23.55
CA LYS A 109 3.62 -3.77 -23.95
C LYS A 109 3.34 -5.27 -24.00
N MET A 110 2.57 -5.79 -23.06
CA MET A 110 2.17 -7.21 -23.06
C MET A 110 1.26 -7.52 -24.24
N CYS A 111 0.26 -6.69 -24.51
CA CYS A 111 -0.64 -6.87 -25.67
C CYS A 111 0.12 -6.83 -27.00
N ASN A 112 1.10 -5.94 -27.15
CA ASN A 112 1.90 -5.82 -28.36
C ASN A 112 2.88 -6.99 -28.60
N ASN A 113 3.18 -7.73 -27.56
CA ASN A 113 4.07 -8.92 -27.63
C ASN A 113 3.32 -10.25 -27.73
N GLY A 114 2.00 -10.26 -27.72
CA GLY A 114 1.13 -11.44 -27.83
C GLY A 114 0.75 -12.06 -26.48
#